data_9adbfc4217a886c7ce5a2bcba8ff6022
#
_entry.id   9adbfc4217a886c7ce5a2bcba8ff6022
#
_cell.length_a   1.000
_cell.length_b   1.000
_cell.length_c   1.000
_cell.angle_alpha   90.00
_cell.angle_beta   90.00
_cell.angle_gamma   90.00
#
_symmetry.space_group_name_H-M   'P 1'
#
loop_
_entity.id
_entity.type
_entity.pdbx_description
1 polymer ?
#
loop_
_entity_poly.entity_id
_entity_poly.type
_entity_poly.pdbx_seq_one_letter_code
_entity_poly.pdbx_strand_id
1 'polypeptide(L)'
;MPQRTDAALASELQKKGHLAFNWDDLDKIELPSGIVTSMYRVGDPTDDAAPTVFKVFYPPNCYTEAHTHACDYTEIIVAGTQKVGATWHVAGDIRIGLAHRGYGPLVAGPEGATVLFLFKDGRWPAITLGNNDGSTLGSEVISNHLVNSNAIESTKGPDDYETRR
;
A
#
# COMPACT_ATOMS: atom_id res chain seq x y z
N MET A 1 20.26 3.53 -0.73
CA MET A 1 20.04 4.10 -2.07
C MET A 1 19.00 5.20 -1.97
N PRO A 2 19.17 6.32 -2.67
CA PRO A 2 18.10 7.29 -2.71
C PRO A 2 16.85 6.65 -3.32
N GLN A 3 15.72 6.88 -2.68
CA GLN A 3 14.43 6.37 -3.13
C GLN A 3 14.14 6.90 -4.53
N ARG A 4 13.70 6.01 -5.40
CA ARG A 4 13.34 6.40 -6.76
C ARG A 4 11.89 6.85 -6.78
N THR A 5 11.65 7.92 -7.50
CA THR A 5 10.29 8.43 -7.67
C THR A 5 9.51 7.62 -8.71
N ASP A 6 8.20 7.73 -8.69
CA ASP A 6 7.34 7.04 -9.67
C ASP A 6 7.68 7.43 -11.10
N ALA A 7 7.99 8.70 -11.36
CA ALA A 7 8.37 9.15 -12.69
C ALA A 7 9.72 8.56 -13.16
N ALA A 8 10.70 8.46 -12.27
CA ALA A 8 11.99 7.83 -12.57
C ALA A 8 11.84 6.33 -12.83
N LEU A 9 11.01 5.64 -12.06
CA LEU A 9 10.69 4.23 -12.27
C LEU A 9 9.95 4.01 -13.60
N ALA A 10 8.98 4.87 -13.93
CA ALA A 10 8.26 4.81 -15.21
C ALA A 10 9.21 4.99 -16.40
N SER A 11 10.12 5.96 -16.33
CA SER A 11 11.12 6.19 -17.37
C SER A 11 12.05 4.99 -17.56
N GLU A 12 12.52 4.37 -16.48
CA GLU A 12 13.35 3.17 -16.53
C GLU A 12 12.59 1.98 -17.12
N LEU A 13 11.34 1.77 -16.69
CA LEU A 13 10.48 0.71 -17.21
C LEU A 13 10.24 0.84 -18.71
N GLN A 14 9.97 2.06 -19.20
CA GLN A 14 9.80 2.32 -20.64
C GLN A 14 11.06 2.01 -21.44
N LYS A 15 12.23 2.32 -20.91
CA LYS A 15 13.52 2.07 -21.58
C LYS A 15 13.89 0.59 -21.60
N LYS A 16 13.69 -0.12 -20.50
CA LYS A 16 14.19 -1.49 -20.28
C LYS A 16 13.14 -2.57 -20.48
N GLY A 17 11.85 -2.22 -20.42
CA GLY A 17 10.74 -3.15 -20.43
C GLY A 17 10.54 -3.94 -19.15
N HIS A 18 11.51 -3.87 -18.21
CA HIS A 18 11.50 -4.57 -16.95
C HIS A 18 12.08 -3.69 -15.84
N LEU A 19 11.56 -3.86 -14.62
CA LEU A 19 12.09 -3.28 -13.40
C LEU A 19 12.30 -4.36 -12.35
N ALA A 20 13.42 -4.27 -11.63
CA ALA A 20 13.66 -5.07 -10.44
C ALA A 20 14.05 -4.14 -9.28
N PHE A 21 13.40 -4.31 -8.15
CA PHE A 21 13.68 -3.57 -6.92
C PHE A 21 13.28 -4.41 -5.71
N ASN A 22 13.75 -4.00 -4.55
CA ASN A 22 13.42 -4.63 -3.28
C ASN A 22 12.42 -3.76 -2.52
N TRP A 23 11.68 -4.33 -1.60
CA TRP A 23 10.81 -3.59 -0.69
C TRP A 23 11.55 -2.47 0.05
N ASP A 24 12.82 -2.69 0.36
CA ASP A 24 13.66 -1.70 1.04
C ASP A 24 14.03 -0.50 0.17
N ASP A 25 13.86 -0.61 -1.15
CA ASP A 25 14.04 0.50 -2.09
C ASP A 25 12.83 1.44 -2.15
N LEU A 26 11.69 1.02 -1.60
CA LEU A 26 10.44 1.78 -1.60
C LEU A 26 10.31 2.66 -0.36
N ASP A 27 9.53 3.73 -0.50
CA ASP A 27 9.19 4.60 0.62
C ASP A 27 8.49 3.82 1.73
N LYS A 28 8.88 4.11 2.98
CA LYS A 28 8.20 3.64 4.18
C LYS A 28 7.22 4.73 4.63
N ILE A 29 5.94 4.43 4.58
CA ILE A 29 4.87 5.33 5.00
C ILE A 29 4.39 4.89 6.37
N GLU A 30 4.64 5.70 7.39
CA GLU A 30 4.17 5.45 8.75
C GLU A 30 2.78 6.08 8.94
N LEU A 31 1.86 5.27 9.46
CA LEU A 31 0.51 5.70 9.80
C LEU A 31 0.43 6.06 11.29
N PRO A 32 -0.55 6.88 11.72
CA PRO A 32 -0.67 7.31 13.11
C PRO A 32 -0.79 6.15 14.12
N SER A 33 -1.29 5.00 13.69
CA SER A 33 -1.43 3.78 14.51
C SER A 33 -0.12 3.00 14.70
N GLY A 34 0.99 3.44 14.10
CA GLY A 34 2.26 2.71 14.07
C GLY A 34 2.35 1.68 12.95
N ILE A 35 1.34 1.54 12.13
CA ILE A 35 1.37 0.72 10.92
C ILE A 35 2.39 1.34 9.95
N VAL A 36 3.22 0.48 9.34
CA VAL A 36 4.19 0.89 8.32
C VAL A 36 3.84 0.21 7.01
N THR A 37 3.73 0.98 5.94
CA THR A 37 3.38 0.43 4.63
C THR A 37 4.33 0.92 3.54
N SER A 38 4.52 0.08 2.54
CA SER A 38 5.17 0.41 1.27
C SER A 38 4.27 -0.08 0.14
N MET A 39 4.35 0.56 -1.02
CA MET A 39 3.51 0.19 -2.15
C MET A 39 4.23 0.35 -3.48
N TYR A 40 3.73 -0.36 -4.48
CA TYR A 40 4.05 -0.13 -5.89
C TYR A 40 2.84 -0.45 -6.77
N ARG A 41 2.84 0.06 -7.99
CA ARG A 41 1.82 -0.20 -9.01
C ARG A 41 2.33 -1.22 -10.01
N VAL A 42 1.44 -2.07 -10.49
CA VAL A 42 1.75 -3.04 -11.54
C VAL A 42 1.60 -2.34 -12.90
N GLY A 43 2.68 -2.28 -13.66
CA GLY A 43 2.72 -1.54 -14.91
C GLY A 43 3.32 -0.15 -14.72
N ASP A 44 2.72 0.88 -15.30
CA ASP A 44 3.22 2.25 -15.19
C ASP A 44 3.09 2.79 -13.74
N PRO A 45 4.19 3.12 -13.05
CA PRO A 45 4.14 3.64 -11.69
C PRO A 45 3.38 4.94 -11.52
N THR A 46 3.15 5.69 -12.59
CA THR A 46 2.39 6.96 -12.57
C THR A 46 0.90 6.78 -12.85
N ASP A 47 0.45 5.56 -13.16
CA ASP A 47 -0.96 5.27 -13.42
C ASP A 47 -1.72 5.05 -12.11
N ASP A 48 -2.53 6.01 -11.71
CA ASP A 48 -3.34 5.95 -10.48
C ASP A 48 -4.43 4.86 -10.52
N ALA A 49 -4.79 4.36 -11.70
CA ALA A 49 -5.79 3.30 -11.87
C ALA A 49 -5.17 1.90 -11.94
N ALA A 50 -3.84 1.80 -11.92
CA ALA A 50 -3.15 0.52 -12.03
C ALA A 50 -3.41 -0.38 -10.81
N PRO A 51 -3.34 -1.71 -10.99
CA PRO A 51 -3.30 -2.64 -9.87
C PRO A 51 -2.18 -2.25 -8.91
N THR A 52 -2.47 -2.28 -7.62
CA THR A 52 -1.58 -1.77 -6.57
C THR A 52 -1.27 -2.83 -5.55
N VAL A 53 0.01 -2.97 -5.21
CA VAL A 53 0.49 -3.93 -4.22
C VAL A 53 1.01 -3.18 -3.01
N PHE A 54 0.54 -3.55 -1.82
CA PHE A 54 1.01 -3.04 -0.54
C PHE A 54 1.69 -4.14 0.25
N LYS A 55 2.76 -3.80 0.94
CA LYS A 55 3.27 -4.56 2.07
C LYS A 55 3.01 -3.75 3.33
N VAL A 56 2.25 -4.31 4.25
CA VAL A 56 1.80 -3.63 5.46
C VAL A 56 2.32 -4.39 6.68
N PHE A 57 3.02 -3.69 7.56
CA PHE A 57 3.37 -4.18 8.88
C PHE A 57 2.45 -3.58 9.92
N TYR A 58 1.72 -4.44 10.60
CA TYR A 58 0.90 -4.11 11.77
C TYR A 58 1.71 -4.41 13.03
N PRO A 59 1.97 -3.41 13.89
CA PRO A 59 2.70 -3.67 15.13
C PRO A 59 1.93 -4.61 16.08
N PRO A 60 2.61 -5.22 17.07
CA PRO A 60 1.96 -6.11 18.03
C PRO A 60 0.67 -5.52 18.62
N ASN A 61 -0.37 -6.33 18.62
CA ASN A 61 -1.69 -6.00 19.16
C ASN A 61 -2.40 -4.81 18.50
N CYS A 62 -1.92 -4.35 17.34
CA CYS A 62 -2.52 -3.25 16.60
C CYS A 62 -3.97 -3.57 16.23
N TYR A 63 -4.86 -2.62 16.53
CA TYR A 63 -6.27 -2.70 16.19
C TYR A 63 -6.57 -1.80 14.97
N THR A 64 -7.30 -2.34 14.01
CA THR A 64 -7.82 -1.60 12.85
C THR A 64 -9.32 -1.80 12.76
N GLU A 65 -10.06 -0.70 12.63
CA GLU A 65 -11.51 -0.74 12.51
C GLU A 65 -11.98 -1.54 11.29
N ALA A 66 -13.19 -2.09 11.39
CA ALA A 66 -13.83 -2.75 10.26
C ALA A 66 -14.04 -1.74 9.12
N HIS A 67 -13.71 -2.16 7.91
CA HIS A 67 -13.74 -1.32 6.73
C HIS A 67 -13.99 -2.13 5.46
N THR A 68 -14.07 -1.46 4.33
CA THR A 68 -14.18 -2.06 3.00
C THR A 68 -13.29 -1.30 2.01
N HIS A 69 -13.19 -1.81 0.80
CA HIS A 69 -12.51 -1.16 -0.33
C HIS A 69 -13.46 -1.08 -1.52
N ALA A 70 -13.25 -0.14 -2.43
CA ALA A 70 -14.08 0.06 -3.61
C ALA A 70 -13.68 -0.82 -4.80
N CYS A 71 -12.68 -1.69 -4.66
CA CYS A 71 -12.28 -2.68 -5.66
C CYS A 71 -12.03 -4.04 -5.02
N ASP A 72 -12.00 -5.07 -5.86
CA ASP A 72 -11.62 -6.43 -5.43
C ASP A 72 -10.14 -6.47 -5.06
N TYR A 73 -9.80 -7.34 -4.12
CA TYR A 73 -8.42 -7.47 -3.63
C TYR A 73 -8.16 -8.86 -3.06
N THR A 74 -6.90 -9.16 -2.84
CA THR A 74 -6.47 -10.31 -2.05
C THR A 74 -5.47 -9.87 -0.97
N GLU A 75 -5.47 -10.58 0.14
CA GLU A 75 -4.53 -10.44 1.25
C GLU A 75 -3.77 -11.74 1.44
N ILE A 76 -2.47 -11.63 1.70
CA ILE A 76 -1.62 -12.78 2.01
C ILE A 76 -0.85 -12.46 3.28
N ILE A 77 -1.05 -13.25 4.34
CA ILE A 77 -0.23 -13.15 5.54
C ILE A 77 1.14 -13.75 5.23
N VAL A 78 2.20 -12.97 5.37
CA VAL A 78 3.57 -13.43 5.10
C VAL A 78 4.39 -13.65 6.37
N ALA A 79 4.03 -13.00 7.48
CA ALA A 79 4.64 -13.19 8.78
C ALA A 79 3.68 -12.79 9.90
N GLY A 80 3.87 -13.38 11.09
CA GLY A 80 3.04 -13.10 12.25
C GLY A 80 1.63 -13.68 12.13
N THR A 81 0.71 -13.11 12.90
CA THR A 81 -0.69 -13.54 12.97
C THR A 81 -1.63 -12.35 13.00
N GLN A 82 -2.82 -12.49 12.45
CA GLN A 82 -3.83 -11.46 12.45
C GLN A 82 -5.22 -12.05 12.62
N LYS A 83 -5.99 -11.49 13.52
CA LYS A 83 -7.41 -11.81 13.68
C LYS A 83 -8.23 -10.89 12.78
N VAL A 84 -9.08 -11.48 11.97
CA VAL A 84 -10.03 -10.76 11.10
C VAL A 84 -11.44 -11.15 11.52
N GLY A 85 -12.17 -10.22 12.10
CA GLY A 85 -13.42 -10.53 12.77
C GLY A 85 -13.19 -11.53 13.90
N ALA A 86 -13.76 -12.73 13.80
CA ALA A 86 -13.61 -13.79 14.78
C ALA A 86 -12.52 -14.83 14.44
N THR A 87 -11.88 -14.73 13.28
CA THR A 87 -10.98 -15.77 12.76
C THR A 87 -9.52 -15.33 12.80
N TRP A 88 -8.65 -16.17 13.38
CA TRP A 88 -7.21 -15.98 13.32
C TRP A 88 -6.63 -16.53 12.03
N HIS A 89 -5.73 -15.74 11.43
CA HIS A 89 -4.96 -16.08 10.24
C HIS A 89 -3.48 -16.13 10.57
N VAL A 90 -2.77 -17.06 9.93
CA VAL A 90 -1.33 -17.28 10.10
C VAL A 90 -0.61 -17.11 8.76
N ALA A 91 0.72 -17.09 8.80
CA ALA A 91 1.54 -17.01 7.58
C ALA A 91 1.15 -18.10 6.56
N GLY A 92 0.96 -17.67 5.32
CA GLY A 92 0.49 -18.51 4.22
C GLY A 92 -1.02 -18.46 3.98
N ASP A 93 -1.81 -17.92 4.92
CA ASP A 93 -3.24 -17.75 4.71
C ASP A 93 -3.50 -16.66 3.67
N ILE A 94 -4.48 -16.94 2.80
CA ILE A 94 -4.93 -16.08 1.72
C ILE A 94 -6.39 -15.73 1.95
N ARG A 95 -6.74 -14.45 1.83
CA ARG A 95 -8.11 -13.98 1.79
C ARG A 95 -8.37 -13.28 0.47
N ILE A 96 -9.55 -13.50 -0.10
CA ILE A 96 -10.05 -12.76 -1.26
C ILE A 96 -11.23 -11.91 -0.78
N GLY A 97 -11.16 -10.61 -1.02
CA GLY A 97 -12.23 -9.67 -0.69
C GLY A 97 -12.83 -9.07 -1.95
N LEU A 98 -14.15 -9.03 -2.00
CA LEU A 98 -14.87 -8.32 -3.06
C LEU A 98 -15.09 -6.86 -2.71
N ALA A 99 -15.17 -6.03 -3.73
CA ALA A 99 -15.49 -4.61 -3.59
C ALA A 99 -16.77 -4.41 -2.75
N HIS A 100 -16.73 -3.40 -1.89
CA HIS A 100 -17.86 -2.99 -1.04
C HIS A 100 -18.34 -4.03 -0.03
N ARG A 101 -17.54 -5.09 0.22
CA ARG A 101 -17.82 -6.07 1.27
C ARG A 101 -16.98 -5.75 2.50
N GLY A 102 -17.65 -5.39 3.59
CA GLY A 102 -16.99 -5.06 4.86
C GLY A 102 -16.33 -6.26 5.52
N TYR A 103 -15.22 -6.03 6.19
CA TYR A 103 -14.49 -7.01 6.99
C TYR A 103 -13.79 -6.38 8.18
N GLY A 104 -13.40 -7.21 9.10
CA GLY A 104 -12.75 -6.77 10.33
C GLY A 104 -13.67 -6.83 11.54
N PRO A 105 -13.29 -6.21 12.67
CA PRO A 105 -12.03 -5.48 12.87
C PRO A 105 -10.80 -6.38 12.72
N LEU A 106 -9.65 -5.75 12.52
CA LEU A 106 -8.36 -6.43 12.43
C LEU A 106 -7.60 -6.26 13.74
N VAL A 107 -7.02 -7.34 14.26
CA VAL A 107 -6.14 -7.29 15.43
C VAL A 107 -4.88 -8.09 15.13
N ALA A 108 -3.73 -7.42 15.14
CA ALA A 108 -2.45 -8.12 15.01
C ALA A 108 -2.16 -8.94 16.27
N GLY A 109 -1.50 -10.08 16.09
CA GLY A 109 -1.07 -10.92 17.20
C GLY A 109 0.10 -10.32 18.00
N PRO A 110 0.62 -11.05 19.00
CA PRO A 110 1.64 -10.53 19.91
C PRO A 110 2.99 -10.23 19.25
N GLU A 111 3.24 -10.76 18.06
CA GLU A 111 4.45 -10.48 17.26
C GLU A 111 4.20 -9.52 16.10
N GLY A 112 2.98 -8.98 16.01
CA GLY A 112 2.55 -8.21 14.85
C GLY A 112 2.12 -9.09 13.69
N ALA A 113 1.90 -8.47 12.55
CA ALA A 113 1.56 -9.16 11.30
C ALA A 113 2.13 -8.41 10.11
N THR A 114 2.70 -9.13 9.16
CA THR A 114 3.08 -8.60 7.85
C THR A 114 2.15 -9.18 6.80
N VAL A 115 1.50 -8.31 6.06
CA VAL A 115 0.45 -8.67 5.10
C VAL A 115 0.74 -8.03 3.74
N LEU A 116 0.65 -8.81 2.68
CA LEU A 116 0.62 -8.30 1.31
C LEU A 116 -0.82 -8.10 0.88
N PHE A 117 -1.12 -6.93 0.33
CA PHE A 117 -2.40 -6.61 -0.31
C PHE A 117 -2.18 -6.42 -1.80
N LEU A 118 -3.01 -7.04 -2.60
CA LEU A 118 -3.03 -6.84 -4.06
C LEU A 118 -4.41 -6.34 -4.44
N PHE A 119 -4.49 -5.06 -4.76
CA PHE A 119 -5.73 -4.40 -5.19
C PHE A 119 -5.83 -4.42 -6.71
N LYS A 120 -7.01 -4.71 -7.20
CA LYS A 120 -7.30 -4.82 -8.63
C LYS A 120 -7.01 -3.52 -9.40
N ASP A 121 -7.20 -2.38 -8.75
CA ASP A 121 -6.97 -1.05 -9.33
C ASP A 121 -6.68 0.00 -8.25
N GLY A 122 -6.66 1.26 -8.63
CA GLY A 122 -6.36 2.39 -7.74
C GLY A 122 -7.41 2.72 -6.68
N ARG A 123 -8.51 1.99 -6.60
CA ARG A 123 -9.59 2.21 -5.61
C ARG A 123 -9.34 1.47 -4.29
N TRP A 124 -8.08 1.37 -3.90
CA TRP A 124 -7.63 0.71 -2.68
C TRP A 124 -7.95 1.45 -1.36
N PRO A 125 -8.16 2.80 -1.31
CA PRO A 125 -8.40 3.46 -0.03
C PRO A 125 -9.48 2.77 0.78
N ALA A 126 -9.20 2.57 2.07
CA ALA A 126 -10.13 1.93 2.99
C ALA A 126 -11.28 2.87 3.32
N ILE A 127 -12.48 2.34 3.35
CA ILE A 127 -13.71 3.05 3.69
C ILE A 127 -14.25 2.47 4.99
N THR A 128 -14.27 3.26 6.05
CA THR A 128 -14.72 2.81 7.38
C THR A 128 -16.22 2.51 7.35
N LEU A 129 -16.60 1.38 7.93
CA LEU A 129 -18.00 1.01 8.05
C LEU A 129 -18.72 1.91 9.06
N GLY A 130 -19.90 2.42 8.67
CA GLY A 130 -20.71 3.29 9.51
C GLY A 130 -20.43 4.78 9.39
N ASN A 131 -19.38 5.19 8.71
CA ASN A 131 -19.12 6.58 8.35
C ASN A 131 -19.33 6.78 6.85
N ASN A 132 -20.10 7.81 6.49
CA ASN A 132 -20.42 8.10 5.08
C ASN A 132 -19.44 9.09 4.44
N ASP A 133 -18.39 9.46 5.12
CA ASP A 133 -17.55 10.61 4.79
C ASP A 133 -16.17 10.25 4.21
N GLY A 134 -16.00 9.03 3.73
CA GLY A 134 -14.86 8.70 2.88
C GLY A 134 -13.81 7.77 3.49
N SER A 135 -12.57 7.91 3.05
CA SER A 135 -11.45 7.04 3.40
C SER A 135 -11.01 7.22 4.86
N THR A 136 -10.37 6.19 5.39
CA THR A 136 -9.76 6.24 6.73
C THR A 136 -8.60 7.24 6.76
N LEU A 137 -8.26 7.73 7.97
CA LEU A 137 -7.10 8.60 8.18
C LEU A 137 -5.80 7.97 7.64
N GLY A 138 -5.61 6.66 7.80
CA GLY A 138 -4.47 5.95 7.25
C GLY A 138 -4.39 6.03 5.73
N SER A 139 -5.53 5.86 5.04
CA SER A 139 -5.60 6.00 3.58
C SER A 139 -5.33 7.43 3.12
N GLU A 140 -5.78 8.43 3.89
CA GLU A 140 -5.49 9.85 3.61
C GLU A 140 -3.99 10.14 3.75
N VAL A 141 -3.32 9.61 4.78
CA VAL A 141 -1.87 9.76 4.96
C VAL A 141 -1.11 9.18 3.76
N ILE A 142 -1.48 7.99 3.29
CA ILE A 142 -0.87 7.36 2.12
C ILE A 142 -1.12 8.22 0.87
N SER A 143 -2.35 8.65 0.63
CA SER A 143 -2.71 9.48 -0.53
C SER A 143 -1.95 10.79 -0.56
N ASN A 144 -1.84 11.46 0.59
CA ASN A 144 -1.07 12.71 0.72
C ASN A 144 0.42 12.49 0.47
N HIS A 145 0.99 11.38 0.94
CA HIS A 145 2.38 11.02 0.67
C HIS A 145 2.62 10.89 -0.83
N LEU A 146 1.76 10.19 -1.54
CA LEU A 146 1.86 9.99 -3.00
C LEU A 146 1.77 11.31 -3.76
N VAL A 147 0.82 12.16 -3.41
CA VAL A 147 0.67 13.49 -4.04
C VAL A 147 1.89 14.35 -3.82
N ASN A 148 2.43 14.39 -2.59
CA ASN A 148 3.61 15.17 -2.26
C ASN A 148 4.87 14.67 -2.97
N SER A 149 5.04 13.36 -3.09
CA SER A 149 6.16 12.77 -3.82
C SER A 149 6.11 13.12 -5.31
N ASN A 150 4.95 13.04 -5.92
CA ASN A 150 4.74 13.41 -7.32
C ASN A 150 4.91 14.91 -7.56
N ALA A 151 4.47 15.76 -6.63
CA ALA A 151 4.62 17.22 -6.74
C ALA A 151 6.09 17.66 -6.70
N ILE A 152 6.92 17.01 -5.90
CA ILE A 152 8.37 17.30 -5.84
C ILE A 152 9.03 16.98 -7.19
N GLU A 153 8.64 15.89 -7.83
CA GLU A 153 9.16 15.52 -9.14
C GLU A 153 8.74 16.50 -10.26
N SER A 154 7.49 16.92 -10.26
CA SER A 154 6.97 17.83 -11.29
C SER A 154 7.66 19.20 -11.29
N THR A 155 8.34 19.56 -10.18
CA THR A 155 9.10 20.79 -10.05
C THR A 155 10.57 20.68 -10.48
N LYS A 156 11.05 19.45 -10.75
CA LYS A 156 12.42 19.23 -11.23
C LYS A 156 12.49 19.36 -12.75
N GLY A 157 13.44 20.14 -13.20
CA GLY A 157 13.73 20.27 -14.64
C GLY A 157 14.40 19.02 -15.21
N PRO A 158 14.42 18.89 -16.57
CA PRO A 158 15.04 17.73 -17.24
C PRO A 158 16.50 17.50 -16.86
N ASP A 159 17.24 18.55 -16.53
CA ASP A 159 18.67 18.48 -16.22
C ASP A 159 18.96 17.87 -14.83
N ASP A 160 17.99 17.87 -13.93
CA ASP A 160 18.15 17.29 -12.59
C ASP A 160 18.21 15.76 -12.60
N TYR A 161 17.81 15.14 -13.71
CA TYR A 161 17.80 13.68 -13.86
C TYR A 161 19.14 13.12 -14.39
N GLU A 162 19.91 13.90 -15.12
CA GLU A 162 21.18 13.45 -15.71
C GLU A 162 22.33 13.39 -14.70
N THR A 163 22.27 14.15 -13.65
CA THR A 163 23.33 14.23 -12.61
C THR A 163 23.28 13.10 -11.57
N ARG A 164 22.31 12.21 -11.65
CA ARG A 164 22.11 11.09 -10.68
C ARG A 164 22.37 9.70 -11.25
N ARG A 165 23.02 9.64 -12.40
CA ARG A 165 23.44 8.35 -13.00
C ARG A 165 24.82 7.92 -12.51
#